data_763a93472b425c6e1f90633536900cea
#
_entry.id   763a93472b425c6e1f90633536900cea
#
_cell.length_a   1.000
_cell.length_b   1.000
_cell.length_c   1.000
_cell.angle_alpha   90.00
_cell.angle_beta   90.00
_cell.angle_gamma   90.00
#
_symmetry.space_group_name_H-M   'P 1'
#
loop_
_entity.id
_entity.type
_entity.pdbx_description
1 polymer ?
#
loop_
_entity_poly.entity_id
_entity_poly.type
_entity_poly.pdbx_seq_one_letter_code
_entity_poly.pdbx_strand_id
1 'polypeptide(L)'
;LPDVNAYSEKVFEKSPLIRVLVQAAPGKDWKKDFSTNLSTDENNTIRFNYRTNSYHEVKKFSVSLNGNTPSLIVNDSLYYGQGHLYKTITKDENWKSTQTNFNDQTTEEFKDKLGRVLLKRTYASGSPHDTYYVYDMFGNLTYVISPKAIEISKTIPNIQAFSQFIGVDDFSPSAHKYSYY
;
A
#
# COMPACT_ATOMS: atom_id res chain seq x y z
N LEU A 1 23.06 23.28 -27.46
CA LEU A 1 21.72 23.27 -26.88
C LEU A 1 21.82 22.59 -25.52
N PRO A 2 21.18 23.13 -24.45
CA PRO A 2 21.19 22.45 -23.18
C PRO A 2 20.54 21.07 -23.37
N ASP A 3 21.09 20.07 -22.67
CA ASP A 3 20.66 18.68 -22.70
C ASP A 3 19.26 18.56 -22.05
N VAL A 4 18.23 18.95 -22.81
CA VAL A 4 16.84 18.95 -22.36
C VAL A 4 16.25 17.59 -22.68
N ASN A 5 16.07 16.74 -21.65
CA ASN A 5 15.30 15.51 -21.81
C ASN A 5 13.81 15.87 -22.03
N ALA A 6 13.33 15.77 -23.26
CA ALA A 6 11.97 16.17 -23.62
C ALA A 6 10.93 15.02 -23.51
N TYR A 7 11.32 13.85 -23.05
CA TYR A 7 10.46 12.66 -23.00
C TYR A 7 10.50 11.98 -21.63
N SER A 8 9.45 11.24 -21.30
CA SER A 8 9.43 10.30 -20.18
C SER A 8 10.02 8.96 -20.60
N GLU A 9 10.68 8.27 -19.67
CA GLU A 9 11.32 7.00 -19.92
C GLU A 9 10.91 5.97 -18.88
N LYS A 10 10.77 4.70 -19.30
CA LYS A 10 10.55 3.57 -18.40
C LYS A 10 11.63 2.53 -18.60
N VAL A 11 12.14 2.01 -17.49
CA VAL A 11 13.05 0.86 -17.48
C VAL A 11 12.26 -0.35 -17.00
N PHE A 12 12.33 -1.43 -17.77
CA PHE A 12 11.63 -2.67 -17.47
C PHE A 12 12.62 -3.72 -16.96
N GLU A 13 12.12 -4.65 -16.15
CA GLU A 13 12.89 -5.83 -15.80
C GLU A 13 13.12 -6.72 -17.03
N LYS A 14 14.18 -7.54 -16.94
CA LYS A 14 14.54 -8.49 -18.02
C LYS A 14 13.77 -9.82 -17.96
N SER A 15 12.74 -9.91 -17.11
CA SER A 15 11.92 -11.11 -16.98
C SER A 15 10.73 -11.10 -17.96
N PRO A 16 10.09 -12.23 -18.23
CA PRO A 16 8.87 -12.29 -19.06
C PRO A 16 7.70 -11.48 -18.52
N LEU A 17 7.73 -11.05 -17.26
CA LEU A 17 6.68 -10.23 -16.64
C LEU A 17 6.74 -8.76 -17.08
N ILE A 18 7.88 -8.30 -17.63
CA ILE A 18 8.10 -6.96 -18.20
C ILE A 18 7.57 -5.85 -17.24
N ARG A 19 7.83 -5.99 -15.94
CA ARG A 19 7.38 -4.99 -14.95
C ARG A 19 8.28 -3.75 -15.00
N VAL A 20 7.69 -2.58 -14.75
CA VAL A 20 8.44 -1.33 -14.69
C VAL A 20 9.30 -1.31 -13.43
N LEU A 21 10.59 -1.06 -13.56
CA LEU A 21 11.54 -0.88 -12.44
C LEU A 21 11.77 0.58 -12.11
N VAL A 22 11.82 1.44 -13.15
CA VAL A 22 12.05 2.88 -13.00
C VAL A 22 11.16 3.63 -13.97
N GLN A 23 10.63 4.76 -13.54
CA GLN A 23 9.92 5.72 -14.38
C GLN A 23 10.54 7.10 -14.18
N ALA A 24 11.01 7.69 -15.26
CA ALA A 24 11.59 9.02 -15.34
C ALA A 24 10.63 9.99 -16.03
N ALA A 25 10.53 11.21 -15.54
CA ALA A 25 9.78 12.29 -16.16
C ALA A 25 10.66 13.09 -17.13
N PRO A 26 10.05 13.92 -18.01
CA PRO A 26 10.81 14.89 -18.82
C PRO A 26 11.53 15.93 -17.94
N GLY A 27 12.68 16.38 -18.40
CA GLY A 27 13.48 17.39 -17.72
C GLY A 27 14.85 16.85 -17.29
N LYS A 28 15.83 17.74 -17.23
CA LYS A 28 17.22 17.39 -16.93
C LYS A 28 17.36 16.71 -15.56
N ASP A 29 16.66 17.21 -14.54
CA ASP A 29 16.77 16.75 -13.16
C ASP A 29 15.94 15.47 -12.90
N TRP A 30 15.07 15.09 -13.85
CA TRP A 30 14.14 13.97 -13.78
C TRP A 30 14.53 12.82 -14.69
N LYS A 31 15.56 13.02 -15.52
CA LYS A 31 16.04 11.99 -16.43
C LYS A 31 16.72 10.86 -15.67
N LYS A 32 16.63 9.65 -16.21
CA LYS A 32 17.39 8.53 -15.68
C LYS A 32 18.88 8.71 -16.02
N ASP A 33 19.73 8.55 -15.02
CA ASP A 33 21.15 8.38 -15.22
C ASP A 33 21.49 6.89 -15.34
N PHE A 34 21.95 6.47 -16.53
CA PHE A 34 22.34 5.09 -16.78
C PHE A 34 23.73 4.75 -16.22
N SER A 35 24.49 5.75 -15.78
CA SER A 35 25.81 5.56 -15.19
C SER A 35 25.76 5.09 -13.73
N THR A 36 24.62 5.26 -13.06
CA THR A 36 24.44 4.93 -11.65
C THR A 36 23.71 3.59 -11.44
N ASN A 37 24.03 2.93 -10.33
CA ASN A 37 23.36 1.71 -9.93
C ASN A 37 21.89 2.01 -9.57
N LEU A 38 20.94 1.19 -10.06
CA LEU A 38 19.50 1.33 -9.79
C LEU A 38 19.12 1.46 -8.31
N SER A 39 19.98 0.97 -7.40
CA SER A 39 19.76 1.05 -5.95
C SER A 39 20.26 2.34 -5.30
N THR A 40 21.19 3.05 -5.96
CA THR A 40 21.87 4.25 -5.44
C THR A 40 21.63 5.50 -6.27
N ASP A 41 20.85 5.36 -7.36
CA ASP A 41 20.47 6.47 -8.23
C ASP A 41 19.69 7.52 -7.42
N GLU A 42 20.25 8.73 -7.28
CA GLU A 42 19.66 9.85 -6.55
C GLU A 42 18.84 10.79 -7.44
N ASN A 43 18.65 10.41 -8.70
CA ASN A 43 17.81 11.17 -9.62
C ASN A 43 16.35 11.18 -9.15
N ASN A 44 15.62 12.20 -9.55
CA ASN A 44 14.20 12.34 -9.20
C ASN A 44 13.32 11.40 -10.05
N THR A 45 13.50 10.08 -9.87
CA THR A 45 12.78 9.04 -10.60
C THR A 45 11.92 8.21 -9.65
N ILE A 46 10.76 7.77 -10.13
CA ILE A 46 9.93 6.81 -9.41
C ILE A 46 10.51 5.41 -9.61
N ARG A 47 10.65 4.64 -8.54
CA ARG A 47 11.24 3.29 -8.56
C ARG A 47 10.29 2.27 -7.97
N PHE A 48 10.25 1.11 -8.60
CA PHE A 48 9.41 0.01 -8.19
C PHE A 48 10.25 -1.21 -7.80
N ASN A 49 9.88 -1.83 -6.70
CA ASN A 49 10.46 -3.09 -6.26
C ASN A 49 9.32 -4.08 -5.99
N TYR A 50 9.45 -5.29 -6.50
CA TYR A 50 8.44 -6.33 -6.43
C TYR A 50 8.92 -7.47 -5.54
N ARG A 51 8.13 -7.78 -4.52
CA ARG A 51 8.42 -8.81 -3.51
C ARG A 51 7.14 -9.55 -3.15
N THR A 52 7.21 -10.38 -2.15
CA THR A 52 6.08 -10.97 -1.44
C THR A 52 6.10 -10.50 0.01
N ASN A 53 4.99 -10.69 0.72
CA ASN A 53 4.93 -10.36 2.14
C ASN A 53 5.82 -11.31 2.97
N SER A 54 6.37 -10.75 4.05
CA SER A 54 7.12 -11.49 5.07
C SER A 54 6.17 -12.13 6.11
N TYR A 55 6.74 -12.90 7.02
CA TYR A 55 6.02 -13.48 8.15
C TYR A 55 5.48 -12.38 9.07
N HIS A 56 4.22 -12.50 9.49
CA HIS A 56 3.52 -11.54 10.37
C HIS A 56 3.53 -10.08 9.90
N GLU A 57 3.67 -9.83 8.59
CA GLU A 57 3.75 -8.48 8.05
C GLU A 57 2.38 -7.84 7.82
N VAL A 58 1.38 -8.64 7.42
CA VAL A 58 0.04 -8.15 7.05
C VAL A 58 -1.02 -8.86 7.87
N LYS A 59 -1.76 -8.11 8.70
CA LYS A 59 -2.91 -8.63 9.45
C LYS A 59 -4.02 -9.07 8.50
N LYS A 60 -4.73 -10.15 8.86
CA LYS A 60 -5.85 -10.67 8.08
C LYS A 60 -7.16 -10.26 8.72
N PHE A 61 -7.89 -9.39 8.04
CA PHE A 61 -9.27 -9.05 8.37
C PHE A 61 -10.22 -9.84 7.49
N SER A 62 -11.41 -10.13 7.98
CA SER A 62 -12.47 -10.81 7.22
C SER A 62 -13.83 -10.23 7.56
N VAL A 63 -14.81 -10.53 6.71
CA VAL A 63 -16.20 -10.08 6.87
C VAL A 63 -17.07 -11.31 7.05
N SER A 64 -17.94 -11.30 8.06
CA SER A 64 -19.08 -12.21 8.14
C SER A 64 -20.35 -11.47 7.73
N LEU A 65 -21.26 -12.16 7.08
CA LEU A 65 -22.58 -11.65 6.74
C LEU A 65 -23.61 -12.28 7.68
N ASN A 66 -24.35 -11.45 8.41
CA ASN A 66 -25.52 -11.88 9.17
C ASN A 66 -26.77 -11.35 8.45
N GLY A 67 -27.35 -12.21 7.61
CA GLY A 67 -28.29 -11.76 6.59
C GLY A 67 -27.60 -10.84 5.59
N ASN A 68 -28.07 -9.59 5.47
CA ASN A 68 -27.49 -8.57 4.59
C ASN A 68 -26.56 -7.59 5.34
N THR A 69 -26.34 -7.79 6.65
CA THR A 69 -25.50 -6.88 7.44
C THR A 69 -24.09 -7.43 7.54
N PRO A 70 -23.07 -6.72 6.99
CA PRO A 70 -21.69 -7.12 7.12
C PRO A 70 -21.17 -6.81 8.52
N SER A 71 -20.38 -7.72 9.08
CA SER A 71 -19.68 -7.54 10.35
C SER A 71 -18.21 -7.82 10.15
N LEU A 72 -17.37 -6.89 10.58
CA LEU A 72 -15.91 -7.05 10.53
C LEU A 72 -15.46 -8.06 11.58
N ILE A 73 -14.71 -9.07 11.13
CA ILE A 73 -14.04 -10.02 12.02
C ILE A 73 -12.58 -9.58 12.14
N VAL A 74 -12.22 -9.22 13.36
CA VAL A 74 -10.84 -8.90 13.73
C VAL A 74 -10.30 -10.02 14.61
N ASN A 75 -9.21 -10.63 14.19
CA ASN A 75 -8.46 -11.57 14.99
C ASN A 75 -6.99 -11.14 14.99
N ASP A 76 -6.53 -10.62 16.12
CA ASP A 76 -5.18 -10.05 16.26
C ASP A 76 -4.06 -11.09 16.06
N SER A 77 -4.38 -12.37 16.13
CA SER A 77 -3.45 -13.46 15.88
C SER A 77 -3.42 -13.93 14.43
N LEU A 78 -4.31 -13.42 13.57
CA LEU A 78 -4.39 -13.83 12.17
C LEU A 78 -3.61 -12.89 11.25
N TYR A 79 -2.62 -13.48 10.59
CA TYR A 79 -1.81 -12.82 9.55
C TYR A 79 -1.86 -13.61 8.25
N TYR A 80 -1.58 -12.94 7.15
CA TYR A 80 -1.32 -13.64 5.90
C TYR A 80 0.00 -14.41 6.01
N GLY A 81 0.01 -15.65 5.52
CA GLY A 81 1.23 -16.46 5.47
C GLY A 81 2.31 -15.77 4.63
N GLN A 82 3.57 -16.04 4.94
CA GLN A 82 4.71 -15.53 4.16
C GLN A 82 4.58 -15.96 2.69
N GLY A 83 4.80 -15.04 1.77
CA GLY A 83 4.72 -15.30 0.34
C GLY A 83 3.29 -15.43 -0.23
N HIS A 84 2.24 -15.18 0.56
CA HIS A 84 0.85 -15.29 0.11
C HIS A 84 0.36 -14.06 -0.65
N LEU A 85 0.99 -12.90 -0.43
CA LEU A 85 0.62 -11.64 -1.07
C LEU A 85 1.76 -11.12 -1.95
N TYR A 86 1.39 -10.50 -3.05
CA TYR A 86 2.32 -9.70 -3.87
C TYR A 86 2.52 -8.35 -3.18
N LYS A 87 3.79 -7.96 -3.01
CA LYS A 87 4.19 -6.68 -2.44
C LYS A 87 4.85 -5.82 -3.50
N THR A 88 4.31 -4.64 -3.76
CA THR A 88 4.96 -3.62 -4.59
C THR A 88 5.42 -2.49 -3.70
N ILE A 89 6.70 -2.15 -3.74
CA ILE A 89 7.29 -1.00 -3.05
C ILE A 89 7.55 0.06 -4.10
N THR A 90 6.92 1.21 -3.95
CA THR A 90 7.12 2.39 -4.80
C THR A 90 7.90 3.42 -4.01
N LYS A 91 9.06 3.80 -4.50
CA LYS A 91 9.82 4.97 -4.03
C LYS A 91 9.48 6.14 -4.94
N ASP A 92 9.00 7.23 -4.35
CA ASP A 92 8.67 8.40 -5.16
C ASP A 92 9.92 9.18 -5.62
N GLU A 93 9.72 10.23 -6.37
CA GLU A 93 10.78 11.05 -6.95
C GLU A 93 11.60 11.83 -5.90
N ASN A 94 11.10 11.95 -4.67
CA ASN A 94 11.78 12.63 -3.58
C ASN A 94 12.62 11.68 -2.72
N TRP A 95 12.49 10.39 -2.94
CA TRP A 95 13.24 9.40 -2.17
C TRP A 95 14.75 9.52 -2.44
N LYS A 96 15.56 9.58 -1.36
CA LYS A 96 17.02 9.61 -1.42
C LYS A 96 17.61 8.45 -0.60
N SER A 97 18.69 7.86 -1.11
CA SER A 97 19.37 6.76 -0.40
C SER A 97 20.02 7.22 0.91
N THR A 98 20.29 8.54 1.02
CA THR A 98 20.93 9.20 2.16
C THR A 98 19.96 9.77 3.19
N GLN A 99 18.62 9.62 2.97
CA GLN A 99 17.63 10.14 3.91
C GLN A 99 17.67 9.43 5.26
N THR A 100 17.36 10.15 6.34
CA THR A 100 17.43 9.65 7.72
C THR A 100 16.56 8.42 7.94
N ASN A 101 15.34 8.46 7.42
CA ASN A 101 14.39 7.32 7.51
C ASN A 101 14.27 6.68 6.13
N PHE A 102 14.89 5.54 5.94
CA PHE A 102 14.99 4.89 4.64
C PHE A 102 13.65 4.61 3.96
N ASN A 103 12.58 4.40 4.75
CA ASN A 103 11.25 4.09 4.23
C ASN A 103 10.39 5.33 3.95
N ASP A 104 10.79 6.52 4.39
CA ASP A 104 10.05 7.74 4.05
C ASP A 104 10.06 7.93 2.51
N GLN A 105 9.04 8.59 1.99
CA GLN A 105 8.83 8.72 0.53
C GLN A 105 8.66 7.37 -0.19
N THR A 106 8.22 6.33 0.56
CA THR A 106 7.86 5.04 -0.03
C THR A 106 6.39 4.69 0.24
N THR A 107 5.80 3.97 -0.69
CA THR A 107 4.48 3.36 -0.56
C THR A 107 4.61 1.87 -0.82
N GLU A 108 4.05 1.05 0.07
CA GLU A 108 3.97 -0.40 -0.09
C GLU A 108 2.51 -0.80 -0.33
N GLU A 109 2.25 -1.53 -1.40
CA GLU A 109 0.94 -2.12 -1.68
C GLU A 109 1.04 -3.63 -1.62
N PHE A 110 0.12 -4.25 -0.85
CA PHE A 110 0.00 -5.69 -0.72
C PHE A 110 -1.29 -6.14 -1.41
N LYS A 111 -1.14 -7.02 -2.39
CA LYS A 111 -2.23 -7.52 -3.22
C LYS A 111 -2.38 -9.03 -3.08
N ASP A 112 -3.61 -9.50 -3.10
CA ASP A 112 -3.89 -10.92 -3.19
C ASP A 112 -3.69 -11.45 -4.63
N LYS A 113 -3.93 -12.75 -4.82
CA LYS A 113 -3.79 -13.41 -6.13
C LYS A 113 -4.83 -12.95 -7.16
N LEU A 114 -5.90 -12.29 -6.72
CA LEU A 114 -6.91 -11.68 -7.59
C LEU A 114 -6.57 -10.22 -7.95
N GLY A 115 -5.43 -9.69 -7.45
CA GLY A 115 -4.99 -8.32 -7.68
C GLY A 115 -5.65 -7.29 -6.79
N ARG A 116 -6.48 -7.68 -5.79
CA ARG A 116 -7.12 -6.76 -4.87
C ARG A 116 -6.11 -6.24 -3.85
N VAL A 117 -6.09 -4.94 -3.64
CA VAL A 117 -5.24 -4.32 -2.60
C VAL A 117 -5.85 -4.63 -1.24
N LEU A 118 -5.08 -5.26 -0.35
CA LEU A 118 -5.49 -5.59 1.02
C LEU A 118 -4.87 -4.65 2.05
N LEU A 119 -3.67 -4.15 1.78
CA LEU A 119 -2.98 -3.19 2.61
C LEU A 119 -2.23 -2.20 1.72
N LYS A 120 -2.40 -0.92 2.03
CA LYS A 120 -1.52 0.16 1.55
C LYS A 120 -0.82 0.76 2.77
N ARG A 121 0.51 0.75 2.75
CA ARG A 121 1.37 1.32 3.80
C ARG A 121 2.14 2.48 3.23
N THR A 122 2.06 3.62 3.90
CA THR A 122 2.91 4.79 3.66
C THR A 122 3.78 5.04 4.88
N TYR A 123 4.80 5.86 4.74
CA TYR A 123 5.69 6.18 5.86
C TYR A 123 5.82 7.70 6.03
N ALA A 124 5.84 8.14 7.29
CA ALA A 124 6.13 9.51 7.66
C ALA A 124 6.98 9.51 8.92
N SER A 125 8.12 10.21 8.88
CA SER A 125 9.11 10.27 9.97
C SER A 125 9.53 8.87 10.48
N GLY A 126 9.70 7.92 9.56
CA GLY A 126 10.08 6.54 9.81
C GLY A 126 8.95 5.64 10.33
N SER A 127 7.77 6.19 10.61
CA SER A 127 6.63 5.43 11.14
C SER A 127 5.70 4.96 10.02
N PRO A 128 5.25 3.69 10.03
CA PRO A 128 4.30 3.16 9.05
C PRO A 128 2.87 3.62 9.35
N HIS A 129 2.15 3.97 8.30
CA HIS A 129 0.73 4.31 8.31
C HIS A 129 -0.03 3.33 7.42
N ASP A 130 -0.74 2.40 8.03
CA ASP A 130 -1.41 1.29 7.38
C ASP A 130 -2.88 1.58 7.10
N THR A 131 -3.29 1.47 5.84
CA THR A 131 -4.70 1.47 5.44
C THR A 131 -5.06 0.08 4.92
N TYR A 132 -6.00 -0.60 5.58
CA TYR A 132 -6.48 -1.92 5.17
C TYR A 132 -7.77 -1.83 4.38
N TYR A 133 -7.87 -2.67 3.36
CA TYR A 133 -9.04 -2.84 2.52
C TYR A 133 -9.60 -4.25 2.74
N VAL A 134 -10.82 -4.35 3.22
CA VAL A 134 -11.43 -5.63 3.59
C VAL A 134 -12.60 -5.93 2.65
N TYR A 135 -12.56 -7.12 2.09
CA TYR A 135 -13.53 -7.56 1.10
C TYR A 135 -14.39 -8.68 1.67
N ASP A 136 -15.66 -8.71 1.25
CA ASP A 136 -16.59 -9.82 1.55
C ASP A 136 -16.23 -11.06 0.72
N MET A 137 -16.99 -12.13 0.94
CA MET A 137 -16.81 -13.40 0.22
C MET A 137 -17.10 -13.31 -1.29
N PHE A 138 -17.83 -12.27 -1.72
CA PHE A 138 -18.16 -12.02 -3.13
C PHE A 138 -17.12 -11.12 -3.82
N GLY A 139 -16.18 -10.57 -3.05
CA GLY A 139 -15.11 -9.67 -3.55
C GLY A 139 -15.50 -8.20 -3.55
N ASN A 140 -16.59 -7.81 -2.89
CA ASN A 140 -16.96 -6.41 -2.72
C ASN A 140 -16.13 -5.78 -1.60
N LEU A 141 -15.63 -4.57 -1.83
CA LEU A 141 -14.97 -3.79 -0.79
C LEU A 141 -16.00 -3.36 0.26
N THR A 142 -15.86 -3.88 1.48
CA THR A 142 -16.84 -3.68 2.56
C THR A 142 -16.33 -2.70 3.61
N TYR A 143 -15.04 -2.77 3.96
CA TYR A 143 -14.45 -1.87 4.94
C TYR A 143 -13.13 -1.29 4.45
N VAL A 144 -12.88 -0.03 4.81
CA VAL A 144 -11.57 0.62 4.72
C VAL A 144 -11.17 1.04 6.12
N ILE A 145 -10.08 0.45 6.64
CA ILE A 145 -9.60 0.71 8.00
C ILE A 145 -8.44 1.69 7.91
N SER A 146 -8.64 2.89 8.43
CA SER A 146 -7.64 3.97 8.38
C SER A 146 -6.45 3.71 9.31
N PRO A 147 -5.30 4.38 9.11
CA PRO A 147 -4.14 4.27 10.00
C PRO A 147 -4.47 4.62 11.45
N LYS A 148 -5.27 5.65 11.67
CA LYS A 148 -5.69 6.06 13.01
C LYS A 148 -6.52 4.98 13.70
N ALA A 149 -7.42 4.32 12.98
CA ALA A 149 -8.21 3.21 13.53
C ALA A 149 -7.31 2.03 13.92
N ILE A 150 -6.29 1.71 13.11
CA ILE A 150 -5.29 0.68 13.44
C ILE A 150 -4.47 1.07 14.68
N GLU A 151 -4.09 2.33 14.82
CA GLU A 151 -3.38 2.80 16.02
C GLU A 151 -4.24 2.66 17.28
N ILE A 152 -5.49 3.10 17.23
CA ILE A 152 -6.46 2.95 18.32
C ILE A 152 -6.68 1.47 18.67
N SER A 153 -6.76 0.57 17.68
CA SER A 153 -6.95 -0.87 17.92
C SER A 153 -5.86 -1.50 18.78
N LYS A 154 -4.65 -0.95 18.77
CA LYS A 154 -3.53 -1.42 19.61
C LYS A 154 -3.69 -1.07 21.08
N THR A 155 -4.51 -0.05 21.39
CA THR A 155 -4.73 0.46 22.77
C THR A 155 -6.01 -0.05 23.40
N ILE A 156 -6.93 -0.62 22.62
CA ILE A 156 -8.22 -1.11 23.11
C ILE A 156 -8.16 -2.65 23.22
N PRO A 157 -8.31 -3.20 24.44
CA PRO A 157 -8.21 -4.65 24.64
C PRO A 157 -9.40 -5.45 24.13
N ASN A 158 -10.44 -4.80 23.61
CA ASN A 158 -11.68 -5.49 23.20
C ASN A 158 -12.14 -5.10 21.80
N ILE A 159 -12.21 -6.09 20.94
CA ILE A 159 -12.59 -6.03 19.52
C ILE A 159 -13.99 -5.41 19.28
N GLN A 160 -14.94 -5.56 20.21
CA GLN A 160 -16.26 -4.95 20.10
C GLN A 160 -16.23 -3.41 20.16
N ALA A 161 -15.26 -2.83 20.87
CA ALA A 161 -15.06 -1.39 20.88
C ALA A 161 -14.48 -0.87 19.55
N PHE A 162 -13.71 -1.69 18.84
CA PHE A 162 -13.10 -1.34 17.55
C PHE A 162 -14.15 -1.18 16.43
N SER A 163 -15.21 -2.03 16.43
CA SER A 163 -16.30 -1.91 15.46
C SER A 163 -17.13 -0.63 15.61
N GLN A 164 -17.13 -0.02 16.81
CA GLN A 164 -17.80 1.28 17.06
C GLN A 164 -16.98 2.48 16.53
N PHE A 165 -15.66 2.33 16.38
CA PHE A 165 -14.79 3.39 15.84
C PHE A 165 -14.65 3.35 14.32
N ILE A 166 -14.89 2.21 13.69
CA ILE A 166 -15.05 2.12 12.25
C ILE A 166 -16.51 2.46 12.00
N GLY A 167 -16.81 3.74 11.75
CA GLY A 167 -18.17 4.21 11.51
C GLY A 167 -18.87 3.33 10.49
N VAL A 168 -19.67 2.38 10.98
CA VAL A 168 -20.67 1.68 10.18
C VAL A 168 -21.86 2.62 10.14
N ASP A 169 -21.73 3.69 9.37
CA ASP A 169 -22.92 4.41 8.95
C ASP A 169 -23.71 3.48 8.05
N ASP A 170 -24.91 3.18 8.50
CA ASP A 170 -25.97 2.38 7.89
C ASP A 170 -25.80 2.21 6.35
N PHE A 171 -25.22 1.09 5.93
CA PHE A 171 -25.17 0.71 4.54
C PHE A 171 -26.54 0.24 4.07
N SER A 172 -27.37 1.20 3.75
CA SER A 172 -28.46 0.97 2.79
C SER A 172 -27.84 0.73 1.41
N PRO A 173 -28.29 -0.28 0.63
CA PRO A 173 -27.68 -0.63 -0.66
C PRO A 173 -27.65 0.46 -1.75
N SER A 174 -28.10 1.65 -1.44
CA SER A 174 -28.22 2.79 -2.36
C SER A 174 -27.33 4.01 -2.05
N ALA A 175 -26.44 3.97 -1.06
CA ALA A 175 -25.61 5.11 -0.72
C ALA A 175 -24.13 4.75 -0.54
N HIS A 176 -23.34 4.98 -1.58
CA HIS A 176 -21.89 5.09 -1.47
C HIS A 176 -21.58 6.41 -0.73
N LYS A 177 -21.40 6.38 0.58
CA LYS A 177 -20.90 7.52 1.33
C LYS A 177 -19.55 7.16 1.93
N TYR A 178 -18.50 7.69 1.32
CA TYR A 178 -17.17 7.78 1.93
C TYR A 178 -17.20 8.92 2.95
N SER A 179 -17.20 8.67 4.25
CA SER A 179 -16.93 9.70 5.25
C SER A 179 -15.46 9.62 5.62
N TYR A 180 -14.71 10.65 5.21
CA TYR A 180 -13.38 10.94 5.71
C TYR A 180 -13.52 11.77 7.00
N TYR A 181 -12.95 11.28 8.08
CA TYR A 181 -12.58 12.10 9.25
C TYR A 181 -11.09 11.98 9.47
#